data_57280a81145634a81a71c43d2b2e4f77
#
_entry.id   57280a81145634a81a71c43d2b2e4f77
#
_cell.length_a   1.000
_cell.length_b   1.000
_cell.length_c   1.000
_cell.angle_alpha   90.00
_cell.angle_beta   90.00
_cell.angle_gamma   90.00
#
_symmetry.space_group_name_H-M   'P 1'
#
loop_
_entity.id
_entity.type
_entity.pdbx_description
1 polymer ?
#
loop_
_entity_poly.entity_id
_entity_poly.type
_entity_poly.pdbx_seq_one_letter_code
_entity_poly.pdbx_strand_id
1 'polypeptide(L)'
;MGYVDEVIELVVKKNPSEPEFHQAVGEVLGCLRTVIEANEEIFRRESLLERLVEPDRQIKFKVPWIDDEGRVQVNTGYRVQFNNSIGPYKGGLRLHPSVNLGIIKFLGFEQIFKNSLTGLPIGGGKGGSDFDPKGKSDREVLAFCTSFITELYRYIGSDVDVPAGDIGTGAREIGYMYGQYKKITGSYEGVLTGKGLSYGGSLARTEATGYGLLYLVEEMLHRSGRDLKGKVCTVSGSGNVAIYAIEKAHALGAKCVTCSDSCGWVYDPDGIDVEALKEIKEVRRVRLSEYGKFRPNSQYHEGRGVWSVKCDVALPCATQNELLIDDAKALVSNGCFAVAEGANMPTTLDATKYFLANGVLFAPRKAANAGGVATSALEMTQNSERLSWSFEEVDAKLKQIMAGIFQRIDDAAKRYSVPGNYVIGANIAGFEKVASAMLAQGIW
;
A
#
# COMPACT_ATOMS: atom_id res chain seq x y z
N MET A 1 -19.55 26.74 -10.61
CA MET A 1 -18.84 25.47 -10.43
C MET A 1 -17.45 25.82 -9.96
N GLY A 2 -16.91 25.16 -8.92
CA GLY A 2 -15.56 25.45 -8.42
C GLY A 2 -14.49 24.75 -9.26
N TYR A 3 -13.26 25.20 -9.15
CA TYR A 3 -12.13 24.64 -9.94
C TYR A 3 -11.97 23.12 -9.80
N VAL A 4 -12.14 22.59 -8.59
CA VAL A 4 -12.13 21.13 -8.35
C VAL A 4 -13.19 20.39 -9.18
N ASP A 5 -14.41 20.94 -9.23
CA ASP A 5 -15.52 20.30 -9.95
C ASP A 5 -15.29 20.32 -11.45
N GLU A 6 -14.75 21.43 -12.00
CA GLU A 6 -14.37 21.56 -13.41
C GLU A 6 -13.34 20.50 -13.82
N VAL A 7 -12.33 20.27 -12.96
CA VAL A 7 -11.29 19.28 -13.24
C VAL A 7 -11.83 17.84 -13.14
N ILE A 8 -12.70 17.56 -12.16
CA ILE A 8 -13.38 16.25 -12.06
C ILE A 8 -14.21 15.97 -13.31
N GLU A 9 -15.00 16.94 -13.78
CA GLU A 9 -15.77 16.81 -15.02
C GLU A 9 -14.88 16.59 -16.25
N LEU A 10 -13.75 17.31 -16.32
CA LEU A 10 -12.75 17.12 -17.37
C LEU A 10 -12.22 15.68 -17.39
N VAL A 11 -11.91 15.12 -16.23
CA VAL A 11 -11.42 13.74 -16.09
C VAL A 11 -12.47 12.74 -16.57
N VAL A 12 -13.73 12.89 -16.15
CA VAL A 12 -14.85 12.03 -16.57
C VAL A 12 -15.03 12.10 -18.09
N LYS A 13 -15.00 13.30 -18.67
CA LYS A 13 -15.16 13.51 -20.12
C LYS A 13 -14.01 12.89 -20.91
N LYS A 14 -12.78 13.01 -20.45
CA LYS A 14 -11.59 12.48 -21.14
C LYS A 14 -11.48 10.95 -21.05
N ASN A 15 -12.01 10.33 -19.99
CA ASN A 15 -11.79 8.93 -19.68
C ASN A 15 -13.14 8.16 -19.48
N PRO A 16 -14.05 8.15 -20.44
CA PRO A 16 -15.45 7.73 -20.26
C PRO A 16 -15.62 6.26 -19.82
N SER A 17 -14.61 5.41 -19.97
CA SER A 17 -14.65 3.98 -19.65
C SER A 17 -13.85 3.61 -18.38
N GLU A 18 -13.48 4.59 -17.55
CA GLU A 18 -12.59 4.38 -16.40
C GLU A 18 -13.24 4.79 -15.06
N PRO A 19 -14.32 4.12 -14.61
CA PRO A 19 -15.08 4.53 -13.43
C PRO A 19 -14.26 4.51 -12.14
N GLU A 20 -13.29 3.58 -12.00
CA GLU A 20 -12.42 3.51 -10.83
C GLU A 20 -11.49 4.73 -10.75
N PHE A 21 -11.03 5.21 -11.90
CA PHE A 21 -10.21 6.42 -11.96
C PHE A 21 -11.03 7.67 -11.64
N HIS A 22 -12.29 7.76 -12.14
CA HIS A 22 -13.20 8.86 -11.80
C HIS A 22 -13.43 8.94 -10.29
N GLN A 23 -13.71 7.80 -9.66
CA GLN A 23 -13.91 7.72 -8.22
C GLN A 23 -12.66 8.16 -7.46
N ALA A 24 -11.48 7.66 -7.80
CA ALA A 24 -10.25 8.00 -7.12
C ALA A 24 -9.91 9.51 -7.21
N VAL A 25 -10.08 10.11 -8.39
CA VAL A 25 -9.87 11.56 -8.58
C VAL A 25 -10.89 12.36 -7.77
N GLY A 26 -12.17 11.99 -7.82
CA GLY A 26 -13.23 12.66 -7.06
C GLY A 26 -13.01 12.63 -5.55
N GLU A 27 -12.61 11.48 -5.01
CA GLU A 27 -12.30 11.31 -3.59
C GLU A 27 -11.08 12.14 -3.15
N VAL A 28 -10.00 12.09 -3.90
CA VAL A 28 -8.77 12.81 -3.57
C VAL A 28 -8.97 14.32 -3.70
N LEU A 29 -9.43 14.82 -4.86
CA LEU A 29 -9.64 16.25 -5.07
C LEU A 29 -10.71 16.81 -4.15
N GLY A 30 -11.75 16.01 -3.84
CA GLY A 30 -12.78 16.38 -2.86
C GLY A 30 -12.22 16.67 -1.47
N CYS A 31 -11.23 15.88 -1.01
CA CYS A 31 -10.53 16.11 0.25
C CYS A 31 -9.60 17.33 0.23
N LEU A 32 -9.21 17.80 -0.96
CA LEU A 32 -8.25 18.89 -1.15
C LEU A 32 -8.91 20.26 -1.36
N ARG A 33 -10.26 20.37 -1.38
CA ARG A 33 -10.98 21.62 -1.70
C ARG A 33 -10.44 22.81 -0.92
N THR A 34 -10.31 22.71 0.39
CA THR A 34 -9.85 23.82 1.25
C THR A 34 -8.45 24.30 0.85
N VAL A 35 -7.53 23.41 0.56
CA VAL A 35 -6.16 23.74 0.11
C VAL A 35 -6.17 24.37 -1.28
N ILE A 36 -7.01 23.81 -2.18
CA ILE A 36 -7.08 24.28 -3.57
C ILE A 36 -7.72 25.68 -3.62
N GLU A 37 -8.81 25.89 -2.91
CA GLU A 37 -9.49 27.20 -2.83
C GLU A 37 -8.59 28.30 -2.24
N ALA A 38 -7.78 27.95 -1.24
CA ALA A 38 -6.81 28.88 -0.65
C ALA A 38 -5.68 29.31 -1.61
N ASN A 39 -5.46 28.56 -2.70
CA ASN A 39 -4.37 28.78 -3.66
C ASN A 39 -4.90 28.80 -5.12
N GLU A 40 -6.21 29.01 -5.32
CA GLU A 40 -6.86 28.78 -6.61
C GLU A 40 -6.25 29.60 -7.75
N GLU A 41 -5.89 30.85 -7.52
CA GLU A 41 -5.32 31.74 -8.53
C GLU A 41 -4.04 31.14 -9.17
N ILE A 42 -3.10 30.73 -8.34
CA ILE A 42 -1.83 30.16 -8.83
C ILE A 42 -2.05 28.76 -9.45
N PHE A 43 -2.91 27.94 -8.84
CA PHE A 43 -3.16 26.59 -9.34
C PHE A 43 -3.87 26.60 -10.70
N ARG A 44 -4.81 27.50 -10.92
CA ARG A 44 -5.45 27.70 -12.24
C ARG A 44 -4.46 28.23 -13.27
N ARG A 45 -3.69 29.27 -12.90
CA ARG A 45 -2.70 29.85 -13.83
C ARG A 45 -1.71 28.83 -14.35
N GLU A 46 -1.27 27.91 -13.48
CA GLU A 46 -0.29 26.87 -13.83
C GLU A 46 -0.95 25.56 -14.28
N SER A 47 -2.28 25.50 -14.40
CA SER A 47 -3.05 24.28 -14.71
C SER A 47 -2.61 23.09 -13.85
N LEU A 48 -2.40 23.35 -12.55
CA LEU A 48 -1.76 22.38 -11.65
C LEU A 48 -2.59 21.10 -11.50
N LEU A 49 -3.91 21.22 -11.34
CA LEU A 49 -4.78 20.07 -11.14
C LEU A 49 -4.93 19.27 -12.42
N GLU A 50 -5.06 19.92 -13.56
CA GLU A 50 -5.13 19.26 -14.87
C GLU A 50 -3.87 18.44 -15.14
N ARG A 51 -2.70 18.98 -14.81
CA ARG A 51 -1.41 18.27 -14.91
C ARG A 51 -1.29 17.15 -13.88
N LEU A 52 -1.85 17.32 -12.69
CA LEU A 52 -1.80 16.32 -11.63
C LEU A 52 -2.66 15.08 -11.93
N VAL A 53 -3.80 15.26 -12.60
CA VAL A 53 -4.72 14.16 -12.93
C VAL A 53 -4.45 13.51 -14.28
N GLU A 54 -3.54 14.06 -15.08
CA GLU A 54 -3.08 13.47 -16.33
C GLU A 54 -1.75 12.75 -16.11
N PRO A 55 -1.62 11.43 -16.41
CA PRO A 55 -0.35 10.73 -16.27
C PRO A 55 0.67 11.20 -17.32
N ASP A 56 1.94 11.27 -16.91
CA ASP A 56 3.04 11.66 -17.82
C ASP A 56 3.14 10.70 -19.02
N ARG A 57 2.93 9.38 -18.79
CA ARG A 57 2.93 8.36 -19.85
C ARG A 57 2.05 7.18 -19.52
N GLN A 58 1.43 6.61 -20.54
CA GLN A 58 0.68 5.37 -20.50
C GLN A 58 1.27 4.41 -21.54
N ILE A 59 1.82 3.29 -21.08
CA ILE A 59 2.46 2.29 -21.93
C ILE A 59 1.59 1.04 -21.91
N LYS A 60 1.07 0.65 -23.06
CA LYS A 60 0.30 -0.58 -23.27
C LYS A 60 1.00 -1.44 -24.30
N PHE A 61 1.20 -2.70 -24.01
CA PHE A 61 1.91 -3.64 -24.88
C PHE A 61 1.32 -5.05 -24.77
N LYS A 62 1.51 -5.86 -25.82
CA LYS A 62 1.15 -7.27 -25.79
C LYS A 62 2.29 -8.10 -25.21
N VAL A 63 1.91 -9.16 -24.50
CA VAL A 63 2.83 -10.08 -23.83
C VAL A 63 2.55 -11.50 -24.33
N PRO A 64 3.15 -11.93 -25.46
CA PRO A 64 3.02 -13.30 -25.94
C PRO A 64 3.98 -14.22 -25.16
N TRP A 65 3.48 -15.38 -24.74
CA TRP A 65 4.27 -16.40 -24.05
C TRP A 65 3.78 -17.80 -24.38
N ILE A 66 4.55 -18.84 -24.10
CA ILE A 66 4.22 -20.23 -24.43
C ILE A 66 3.90 -20.97 -23.15
N ASP A 67 2.74 -21.63 -23.08
CA ASP A 67 2.32 -22.46 -21.97
C ASP A 67 3.00 -23.85 -21.97
N ASP A 68 2.73 -24.65 -20.95
CA ASP A 68 3.34 -25.97 -20.81
C ASP A 68 2.89 -26.98 -21.86
N GLU A 69 1.75 -26.74 -22.53
CA GLU A 69 1.28 -27.53 -23.67
C GLU A 69 1.84 -27.05 -25.03
N GLY A 70 2.73 -26.05 -25.02
CA GLY A 70 3.33 -25.50 -26.24
C GLY A 70 2.43 -24.54 -27.03
N ARG A 71 1.32 -24.06 -26.45
CA ARG A 71 0.41 -23.11 -27.09
C ARG A 71 0.84 -21.68 -26.81
N VAL A 72 0.69 -20.82 -27.79
CA VAL A 72 0.94 -19.37 -27.62
C VAL A 72 -0.24 -18.74 -26.88
N GLN A 73 0.06 -18.11 -25.77
CA GLN A 73 -0.84 -17.27 -24.99
C GLN A 73 -0.50 -15.81 -25.22
N VAL A 74 -1.49 -14.91 -25.11
CA VAL A 74 -1.29 -13.47 -25.28
C VAL A 74 -2.01 -12.71 -24.20
N ASN A 75 -1.26 -12.02 -23.36
CA ASN A 75 -1.78 -11.09 -22.35
C ASN A 75 -1.49 -9.64 -22.72
N THR A 76 -2.12 -8.71 -22.03
CA THR A 76 -1.85 -7.27 -22.16
C THR A 76 -1.06 -6.77 -20.96
N GLY A 77 0.08 -6.13 -21.22
CA GLY A 77 0.88 -5.44 -20.21
C GLY A 77 0.59 -3.94 -20.19
N TYR A 78 0.68 -3.36 -18.99
CA TYR A 78 0.48 -1.94 -18.75
C TYR A 78 1.56 -1.38 -17.82
N ARG A 79 2.02 -0.14 -18.09
CA ARG A 79 2.74 0.71 -17.15
C ARG A 79 2.23 2.14 -17.28
N VAL A 80 1.78 2.71 -16.19
CA VAL A 80 1.42 4.12 -16.08
C VAL A 80 2.49 4.81 -15.25
N GLN A 81 3.27 5.66 -15.88
CA GLN A 81 4.19 6.60 -15.28
C GLN A 81 3.39 7.86 -15.01
N PHE A 82 2.97 8.03 -13.74
CA PHE A 82 1.93 9.02 -13.44
C PHE A 82 2.50 10.40 -13.16
N ASN A 83 3.46 10.51 -12.23
CA ASN A 83 4.08 11.78 -11.87
C ASN A 83 5.46 11.53 -11.24
N ASN A 84 6.50 12.19 -11.74
CA ASN A 84 7.88 12.07 -11.25
C ASN A 84 8.43 13.37 -10.65
N SER A 85 7.58 14.35 -10.34
CA SER A 85 8.03 15.65 -9.80
C SER A 85 8.85 15.54 -8.53
N ILE A 86 8.69 14.46 -7.75
CA ILE A 86 9.43 14.26 -6.49
C ILE A 86 10.46 13.13 -6.55
N GLY A 87 10.65 12.50 -7.70
CA GLY A 87 11.62 11.42 -7.91
C GLY A 87 11.15 10.41 -8.95
N PRO A 88 11.94 9.36 -9.25
CA PRO A 88 11.60 8.35 -10.24
C PRO A 88 10.24 7.71 -9.98
N TYR A 89 9.53 7.34 -11.05
CA TYR A 89 8.23 6.67 -10.90
C TYR A 89 8.39 5.41 -10.08
N LYS A 90 7.48 5.18 -9.13
CA LYS A 90 7.55 4.06 -8.19
C LYS A 90 6.18 3.47 -7.93
N GLY A 91 6.05 2.15 -8.08
CA GLY A 91 4.84 1.42 -7.75
C GLY A 91 4.82 0.01 -8.30
N GLY A 92 3.96 -0.83 -7.71
CA GLY A 92 3.91 -2.27 -7.97
C GLY A 92 3.40 -2.66 -9.35
N LEU A 93 3.69 -3.90 -9.72
CA LEU A 93 3.14 -4.61 -10.87
C LEU A 93 2.06 -5.58 -10.39
N ARG A 94 0.80 -5.39 -10.81
CA ARG A 94 -0.31 -6.28 -10.46
C ARG A 94 -0.52 -7.31 -11.55
N LEU A 95 -0.48 -8.59 -11.20
CA LEU A 95 -0.81 -9.70 -12.09
C LEU A 95 -2.13 -10.33 -11.64
N HIS A 96 -3.21 -9.98 -12.34
CA HIS A 96 -4.56 -10.44 -12.00
C HIS A 96 -5.49 -10.29 -13.20
N PRO A 97 -6.43 -11.23 -13.46
CA PRO A 97 -7.34 -11.17 -14.61
C PRO A 97 -8.18 -9.88 -14.73
N SER A 98 -8.44 -9.20 -13.62
CA SER A 98 -9.20 -7.94 -13.63
C SER A 98 -8.41 -6.72 -14.09
N VAL A 99 -7.10 -6.84 -14.30
CA VAL A 99 -6.25 -5.69 -14.66
C VAL A 99 -6.63 -5.12 -16.02
N ASN A 100 -6.88 -3.83 -16.03
CA ASN A 100 -7.11 -3.01 -17.22
C ASN A 100 -6.46 -1.65 -17.03
N LEU A 101 -6.46 -0.82 -18.05
CA LEU A 101 -5.80 0.49 -18.03
C LEU A 101 -6.40 1.42 -16.96
N GLY A 102 -7.73 1.46 -16.79
CA GLY A 102 -8.40 2.30 -15.79
C GLY A 102 -7.98 1.95 -14.36
N ILE A 103 -7.90 0.64 -14.05
CA ILE A 103 -7.42 0.14 -12.76
C ILE A 103 -5.96 0.55 -12.52
N ILE A 104 -5.08 0.37 -13.51
CA ILE A 104 -3.67 0.75 -13.37
C ILE A 104 -3.53 2.26 -13.22
N LYS A 105 -4.33 3.05 -13.94
CA LYS A 105 -4.32 4.51 -13.87
C LYS A 105 -4.76 5.00 -12.48
N PHE A 106 -5.88 4.51 -11.94
CA PHE A 106 -6.31 4.94 -10.61
C PHE A 106 -5.29 4.57 -9.52
N LEU A 107 -4.72 3.36 -9.59
CA LEU A 107 -3.69 2.93 -8.66
C LEU A 107 -2.41 3.78 -8.77
N GLY A 108 -2.04 4.19 -9.98
CA GLY A 108 -0.90 5.08 -10.22
C GLY A 108 -1.14 6.48 -9.65
N PHE A 109 -2.34 7.01 -9.79
CA PHE A 109 -2.75 8.29 -9.21
C PHE A 109 -2.69 8.27 -7.69
N GLU A 110 -3.28 7.28 -7.05
CA GLU A 110 -3.20 7.14 -5.58
C GLU A 110 -1.76 6.95 -5.07
N GLN A 111 -0.92 6.30 -5.88
CA GLN A 111 0.47 6.04 -5.53
C GLN A 111 1.31 7.32 -5.39
N ILE A 112 0.97 8.40 -6.13
CA ILE A 112 1.63 9.71 -6.01
C ILE A 112 1.57 10.19 -4.55
N PHE A 113 0.38 10.23 -3.97
CA PHE A 113 0.15 10.74 -2.62
C PHE A 113 0.73 9.84 -1.54
N LYS A 114 0.62 8.51 -1.73
CA LYS A 114 1.22 7.54 -0.82
C LYS A 114 2.74 7.69 -0.76
N ASN A 115 3.40 7.80 -1.91
CA ASN A 115 4.84 7.93 -2.00
C ASN A 115 5.32 9.26 -1.43
N SER A 116 4.63 10.36 -1.73
CA SER A 116 4.99 11.70 -1.23
C SER A 116 4.97 11.77 0.30
N LEU A 117 4.05 11.05 0.97
CA LEU A 117 3.99 10.99 2.43
C LEU A 117 5.24 10.40 3.06
N THR A 118 5.96 9.52 2.38
CA THR A 118 7.20 8.95 2.93
C THR A 118 8.29 9.99 3.16
N GLY A 119 8.21 11.14 2.48
CA GLY A 119 9.29 12.14 2.47
C GLY A 119 10.45 11.80 1.54
N LEU A 120 10.50 10.57 1.02
CA LEU A 120 11.56 10.07 0.15
C LEU A 120 11.40 10.57 -1.30
N PRO A 121 12.48 10.60 -2.10
CA PRO A 121 12.45 11.08 -3.48
C PRO A 121 11.94 9.98 -4.43
N ILE A 122 10.67 9.65 -4.37
CA ILE A 122 10.00 8.66 -5.22
C ILE A 122 8.66 9.21 -5.72
N GLY A 123 8.48 9.19 -7.02
CA GLY A 123 7.26 9.59 -7.71
C GLY A 123 6.19 8.51 -7.71
N GLY A 124 5.13 8.71 -8.49
CA GLY A 124 4.00 7.78 -8.61
C GLY A 124 3.98 7.04 -9.94
N GLY A 125 3.83 5.73 -9.90
CA GLY A 125 3.63 4.89 -11.07
C GLY A 125 2.95 3.58 -10.70
N LYS A 126 2.38 2.90 -11.68
CA LYS A 126 1.75 1.59 -11.50
C LYS A 126 1.82 0.78 -12.78
N GLY A 127 1.83 -0.53 -12.66
CA GLY A 127 1.79 -1.41 -13.83
C GLY A 127 1.12 -2.74 -13.52
N GLY A 128 1.07 -3.59 -14.52
CA GLY A 128 0.51 -4.93 -14.37
C GLY A 128 0.07 -5.55 -15.68
N SER A 129 -0.62 -6.68 -15.55
CA SER A 129 -1.17 -7.43 -16.67
C SER A 129 -2.41 -8.21 -16.23
N ASP A 130 -3.26 -8.54 -17.18
CA ASP A 130 -4.39 -9.47 -17.03
C ASP A 130 -3.96 -10.94 -16.88
N PHE A 131 -2.68 -11.22 -16.79
CA PHE A 131 -2.13 -12.55 -16.50
C PHE A 131 -2.49 -13.01 -15.08
N ASP A 132 -2.98 -14.24 -14.94
CA ASP A 132 -3.22 -14.89 -13.65
C ASP A 132 -2.11 -15.90 -13.34
N PRO A 133 -1.23 -15.63 -12.35
CA PRO A 133 -0.18 -16.57 -11.96
C PRO A 133 -0.68 -17.78 -11.17
N LYS A 134 -1.94 -17.77 -10.71
CA LYS A 134 -2.50 -18.89 -9.94
C LYS A 134 -2.63 -20.14 -10.81
N GLY A 135 -2.12 -21.26 -10.29
CA GLY A 135 -2.17 -22.55 -10.99
C GLY A 135 -1.21 -22.67 -12.16
N LYS A 136 -0.37 -21.65 -12.43
CA LYS A 136 0.67 -21.70 -13.45
C LYS A 136 1.94 -22.33 -12.91
N SER A 137 2.62 -23.10 -13.76
CA SER A 137 3.94 -23.64 -13.45
C SER A 137 4.99 -22.53 -13.35
N ASP A 138 6.10 -22.80 -12.66
CA ASP A 138 7.22 -21.85 -12.60
C ASP A 138 7.79 -21.52 -13.99
N ARG A 139 7.70 -22.47 -14.93
CA ARG A 139 8.15 -22.31 -16.31
C ARG A 139 7.23 -21.36 -17.09
N GLU A 140 5.93 -21.50 -16.93
CA GLU A 140 4.93 -20.59 -17.52
C GLU A 140 5.08 -19.16 -16.97
N VAL A 141 5.23 -19.02 -15.65
CA VAL A 141 5.46 -17.72 -15.01
C VAL A 141 6.78 -17.09 -15.48
N LEU A 142 7.85 -17.87 -15.62
CA LEU A 142 9.12 -17.41 -16.18
C LEU A 142 8.95 -16.93 -17.63
N ALA A 143 8.25 -17.69 -18.47
CA ALA A 143 8.00 -17.33 -19.87
C ALA A 143 7.22 -16.01 -19.97
N PHE A 144 6.15 -15.84 -19.17
CA PHE A 144 5.40 -14.61 -19.08
C PHE A 144 6.28 -13.42 -18.61
N CYS A 145 6.99 -13.56 -17.49
CA CYS A 145 7.85 -12.50 -16.94
C CYS A 145 8.95 -12.07 -17.92
N THR A 146 9.55 -13.03 -18.62
CA THR A 146 10.54 -12.76 -19.66
C THR A 146 9.96 -11.92 -20.80
N SER A 147 8.80 -12.30 -21.32
CA SER A 147 8.11 -11.55 -22.37
C SER A 147 7.70 -10.15 -21.89
N PHE A 148 7.11 -10.07 -20.68
CA PHE A 148 6.68 -8.80 -20.09
C PHE A 148 7.82 -7.79 -19.96
N ILE A 149 8.97 -8.20 -19.45
CA ILE A 149 10.14 -7.31 -19.29
C ILE A 149 10.81 -7.00 -20.64
N THR A 150 10.76 -7.91 -21.59
CA THR A 150 11.30 -7.64 -22.95
C THR A 150 10.62 -6.44 -23.60
N GLU A 151 9.37 -6.18 -23.30
CA GLU A 151 8.66 -4.97 -23.75
C GLU A 151 8.90 -3.77 -22.82
N LEU A 152 8.89 -3.99 -21.51
CA LEU A 152 8.90 -2.91 -20.51
C LEU A 152 10.29 -2.30 -20.28
N TYR A 153 11.39 -3.03 -20.47
CA TYR A 153 12.74 -2.63 -20.06
C TYR A 153 13.18 -1.23 -20.55
N ARG A 154 12.69 -0.79 -21.71
CA ARG A 154 13.02 0.52 -22.30
C ARG A 154 12.53 1.71 -21.49
N TYR A 155 11.56 1.48 -20.61
CA TYR A 155 10.85 2.53 -19.89
C TYR A 155 11.15 2.53 -18.41
N ILE A 156 11.90 1.54 -17.91
CA ILE A 156 12.25 1.40 -16.49
C ILE A 156 13.77 1.49 -16.29
N GLY A 157 14.18 1.82 -15.06
CA GLY A 157 15.58 1.97 -14.68
C GLY A 157 15.67 2.55 -13.28
N SER A 158 16.85 2.47 -12.65
CA SER A 158 17.08 2.91 -11.26
C SER A 158 16.67 4.36 -10.98
N ASP A 159 16.87 5.24 -11.96
CA ASP A 159 16.64 6.68 -11.84
C ASP A 159 15.45 7.20 -12.66
N VAL A 160 14.74 6.29 -13.34
CA VAL A 160 13.61 6.63 -14.22
C VAL A 160 12.31 6.09 -13.64
N ASP A 161 12.22 4.78 -13.50
CA ASP A 161 11.02 4.08 -13.06
C ASP A 161 11.40 2.74 -12.41
N VAL A 162 11.03 2.56 -11.15
CA VAL A 162 11.38 1.38 -10.35
C VAL A 162 10.12 0.63 -9.94
N PRO A 163 9.69 -0.37 -10.73
CA PRO A 163 8.56 -1.22 -10.35
C PRO A 163 8.84 -2.06 -9.11
N ALA A 164 7.77 -2.59 -8.51
CA ALA A 164 7.81 -3.44 -7.31
C ALA A 164 6.79 -4.57 -7.39
N GLY A 165 6.77 -5.43 -6.37
CA GLY A 165 5.69 -6.41 -6.20
C GLY A 165 4.33 -5.78 -5.86
N ASP A 166 3.26 -6.49 -6.21
CA ASP A 166 1.87 -6.20 -5.87
C ASP A 166 1.08 -7.54 -5.91
N ILE A 167 -0.25 -7.51 -5.98
CA ILE A 167 -1.06 -8.72 -6.13
C ILE A 167 -0.55 -9.56 -7.32
N GLY A 168 -0.29 -10.84 -7.09
CA GLY A 168 0.22 -11.77 -8.10
C GLY A 168 1.69 -11.61 -8.49
N THR A 169 2.41 -10.66 -7.89
CA THR A 169 3.84 -10.43 -8.14
C THR A 169 4.62 -10.46 -6.83
N GLY A 170 5.24 -11.58 -6.53
CA GLY A 170 6.09 -11.78 -5.37
C GLY A 170 7.58 -11.83 -5.71
N ALA A 171 8.38 -12.34 -4.79
CA ALA A 171 9.84 -12.45 -4.95
C ALA A 171 10.25 -13.31 -6.16
N ARG A 172 9.47 -14.36 -6.49
CA ARG A 172 9.68 -15.21 -7.66
C ARG A 172 9.57 -14.41 -8.96
N GLU A 173 8.46 -13.71 -9.17
CA GLU A 173 8.20 -12.92 -10.36
C GLU A 173 9.21 -11.78 -10.49
N ILE A 174 9.49 -11.07 -9.39
CA ILE A 174 10.52 -10.02 -9.36
C ILE A 174 11.90 -10.59 -9.73
N GLY A 175 12.24 -11.77 -9.25
CA GLY A 175 13.49 -12.45 -9.62
C GLY A 175 13.59 -12.75 -11.10
N TYR A 176 12.55 -13.31 -11.70
CA TYR A 176 12.48 -13.60 -13.13
C TYR A 176 12.56 -12.32 -13.97
N MET A 177 11.81 -11.30 -13.60
CA MET A 177 11.83 -9.99 -14.27
C MET A 177 13.21 -9.32 -14.18
N TYR A 178 13.84 -9.35 -13.01
CA TYR A 178 15.16 -8.78 -12.80
C TYR A 178 16.24 -9.51 -13.61
N GLY A 179 16.20 -10.85 -13.65
CA GLY A 179 17.10 -11.66 -14.46
C GLY A 179 17.02 -11.32 -15.95
N GLN A 180 15.79 -11.16 -16.48
CA GLN A 180 15.59 -10.79 -17.87
C GLN A 180 16.04 -9.35 -18.15
N TYR A 181 15.74 -8.40 -17.27
CA TYR A 181 16.20 -7.02 -17.39
C TYR A 181 17.72 -6.94 -17.48
N LYS A 182 18.40 -7.58 -16.52
CA LYS A 182 19.87 -7.65 -16.50
C LYS A 182 20.46 -8.31 -17.77
N LYS A 183 19.80 -9.35 -18.29
CA LYS A 183 20.24 -10.02 -19.52
C LYS A 183 20.17 -9.10 -20.74
N ILE A 184 19.10 -8.29 -20.86
CA ILE A 184 18.90 -7.38 -22.01
C ILE A 184 19.83 -6.17 -21.91
N THR A 185 19.92 -5.56 -20.74
CA THR A 185 20.66 -4.29 -20.57
C THR A 185 22.16 -4.48 -20.36
N GLY A 186 22.58 -5.66 -19.94
CA GLY A 186 23.97 -5.91 -19.52
C GLY A 186 24.36 -5.21 -18.21
N SER A 187 23.40 -4.56 -17.51
CA SER A 187 23.63 -3.73 -16.33
C SER A 187 23.16 -4.42 -15.06
N TYR A 188 23.93 -4.27 -13.98
CA TYR A 188 23.50 -4.59 -12.64
C TYR A 188 23.16 -3.28 -11.91
N GLU A 189 21.88 -2.93 -11.89
CA GLU A 189 21.38 -1.68 -11.33
C GLU A 189 20.17 -1.90 -10.40
N GLY A 190 19.79 -0.85 -9.67
CA GLY A 190 18.71 -0.87 -8.68
C GLY A 190 17.29 -0.79 -9.27
N VAL A 191 17.06 -1.31 -10.46
CA VAL A 191 15.72 -1.46 -11.04
C VAL A 191 14.97 -2.58 -10.32
N LEU A 192 13.66 -2.47 -10.19
CA LEU A 192 12.79 -3.36 -9.43
C LEU A 192 13.14 -3.45 -7.93
N THR A 193 12.14 -3.46 -7.09
CA THR A 193 12.30 -3.70 -5.65
C THR A 193 11.48 -4.89 -5.19
N GLY A 194 11.86 -5.46 -4.02
CA GLY A 194 11.39 -6.77 -3.58
C GLY A 194 12.26 -7.90 -4.12
N LYS A 195 13.51 -7.58 -4.48
CA LYS A 195 14.51 -8.56 -4.90
C LYS A 195 14.90 -9.50 -3.75
N GLY A 196 15.40 -10.67 -4.09
CA GLY A 196 16.03 -11.57 -3.12
C GLY A 196 17.31 -10.98 -2.52
N LEU A 197 17.63 -11.34 -1.29
CA LEU A 197 18.80 -10.84 -0.57
C LEU A 197 20.12 -11.10 -1.30
N SER A 198 20.22 -12.20 -2.05
CA SER A 198 21.41 -12.57 -2.80
C SER A 198 21.70 -11.69 -4.03
N TYR A 199 20.76 -10.83 -4.44
CA TYR A 199 20.90 -9.97 -5.62
C TYR A 199 20.30 -8.56 -5.44
N GLY A 200 20.53 -7.98 -4.27
CA GLY A 200 20.25 -6.56 -4.02
C GLY A 200 18.93 -6.27 -3.30
N GLY A 201 18.29 -7.29 -2.72
CA GLY A 201 17.13 -7.10 -1.83
C GLY A 201 17.51 -6.52 -0.48
N SER A 202 16.54 -5.96 0.23
CA SER A 202 16.69 -5.39 1.56
C SER A 202 16.13 -6.31 2.64
N LEU A 203 16.85 -6.40 3.76
CA LEU A 203 16.29 -6.94 5.01
C LEU A 203 15.09 -6.10 5.48
N ALA A 204 14.30 -6.64 6.39
CA ALA A 204 13.07 -6.04 6.92
C ALA A 204 11.98 -5.72 5.87
N ARG A 205 12.13 -6.14 4.60
CA ARG A 205 11.12 -5.85 3.55
C ARG A 205 9.82 -6.61 3.75
N THR A 206 9.90 -7.85 4.23
CA THR A 206 8.73 -8.71 4.50
C THR A 206 7.92 -8.16 5.67
N GLU A 207 8.58 -7.69 6.69
CA GLU A 207 8.04 -7.14 7.94
C GLU A 207 7.49 -5.71 7.77
N ALA A 208 8.04 -4.98 6.81
CA ALA A 208 7.94 -3.53 6.69
C ALA A 208 6.53 -2.95 6.75
N THR A 209 5.54 -3.60 6.15
CA THR A 209 4.16 -3.07 6.16
C THR A 209 3.53 -3.23 7.55
N GLY A 210 3.66 -4.40 8.16
CA GLY A 210 3.16 -4.67 9.52
C GLY A 210 3.89 -3.83 10.58
N TYR A 211 5.22 -3.78 10.52
CA TYR A 211 6.03 -2.97 11.44
C TYR A 211 5.73 -1.48 11.29
N GLY A 212 5.70 -0.98 10.05
CA GLY A 212 5.36 0.41 9.77
C GLY A 212 3.98 0.81 10.25
N LEU A 213 2.99 -0.09 10.10
CA LEU A 213 1.65 0.12 10.64
C LEU A 213 1.70 0.42 12.14
N LEU A 214 2.43 -0.41 12.91
CA LEU A 214 2.52 -0.25 14.36
C LEU A 214 3.34 0.97 14.78
N TYR A 215 4.39 1.35 14.04
CA TYR A 215 5.12 2.59 14.30
C TYR A 215 4.23 3.84 14.10
N LEU A 216 3.40 3.84 13.08
CA LEU A 216 2.46 4.94 12.87
C LEU A 216 1.36 4.97 13.94
N VAL A 217 0.86 3.80 14.38
CA VAL A 217 -0.11 3.70 15.49
C VAL A 217 0.52 4.20 16.78
N GLU A 218 1.78 3.83 17.10
CA GLU A 218 2.51 4.31 18.28
C GLU A 218 2.53 5.86 18.30
N GLU A 219 2.91 6.50 17.20
CA GLU A 219 2.93 7.97 17.11
C GLU A 219 1.53 8.60 17.25
N MET A 220 0.51 8.00 16.62
CA MET A 220 -0.88 8.45 16.73
C MET A 220 -1.40 8.39 18.16
N LEU A 221 -1.07 7.31 18.89
CA LEU A 221 -1.46 7.15 20.27
C LEU A 221 -0.70 8.11 21.19
N HIS A 222 0.62 8.27 21.02
CA HIS A 222 1.41 9.22 21.79
C HIS A 222 0.88 10.64 21.65
N ARG A 223 0.51 11.05 20.44
CA ARG A 223 -0.10 12.37 20.20
C ARG A 223 -1.41 12.58 20.95
N SER A 224 -2.15 11.52 21.23
CA SER A 224 -3.39 11.55 22.01
C SER A 224 -3.19 11.30 23.52
N GLY A 225 -1.95 11.23 23.99
CA GLY A 225 -1.60 10.95 25.40
C GLY A 225 -1.83 9.49 25.80
N ARG A 226 -1.78 8.57 24.83
CA ARG A 226 -1.98 7.12 25.01
C ARG A 226 -0.75 6.35 24.54
N ASP A 227 -0.66 5.07 24.87
CA ASP A 227 0.33 4.15 24.34
C ASP A 227 -0.29 2.78 24.01
N LEU A 228 0.49 1.92 23.36
CA LEU A 228 0.09 0.55 23.01
C LEU A 228 0.26 -0.44 24.17
N LYS A 229 1.09 -0.10 25.16
CA LYS A 229 1.41 -1.02 26.25
C LYS A 229 0.17 -1.42 27.03
N GLY A 230 -0.06 -2.72 27.17
CA GLY A 230 -1.21 -3.29 27.85
C GLY A 230 -2.55 -3.18 27.10
N LYS A 231 -2.55 -2.69 25.85
CA LYS A 231 -3.76 -2.59 25.04
C LYS A 231 -4.09 -3.91 24.35
N VAL A 232 -5.37 -4.15 24.15
CA VAL A 232 -5.88 -5.28 23.40
C VAL A 232 -6.11 -4.86 21.95
N CYS A 233 -5.53 -5.62 21.02
CA CYS A 233 -5.68 -5.39 19.59
C CYS A 233 -6.47 -6.52 18.93
N THR A 234 -7.37 -6.18 18.00
CA THR A 234 -7.95 -7.13 17.05
C THR A 234 -7.29 -6.93 15.68
N VAL A 235 -6.90 -8.03 15.07
CA VAL A 235 -6.23 -8.04 13.76
C VAL A 235 -7.00 -8.96 12.85
N SER A 236 -7.29 -8.52 11.62
CA SER A 236 -7.78 -9.39 10.55
C SER A 236 -6.64 -9.82 9.64
N GLY A 237 -6.83 -10.94 8.95
CA GLY A 237 -5.80 -11.49 8.07
C GLY A 237 -4.83 -12.44 8.78
N SER A 238 -4.04 -13.14 7.97
CA SER A 238 -2.97 -14.04 8.38
C SER A 238 -1.86 -14.11 7.31
N GLY A 239 -1.79 -13.08 6.47
CA GLY A 239 -0.66 -12.85 5.54
C GLY A 239 0.42 -11.98 6.17
N ASN A 240 1.43 -11.61 5.39
CA ASN A 240 2.59 -10.85 5.87
C ASN A 240 2.21 -9.62 6.70
N VAL A 241 1.25 -8.80 6.23
CA VAL A 241 0.86 -7.58 6.97
C VAL A 241 0.34 -7.92 8.35
N ALA A 242 -0.56 -8.91 8.47
CA ALA A 242 -1.16 -9.31 9.74
C ALA A 242 -0.14 -9.98 10.68
N ILE A 243 0.66 -10.94 10.18
CA ILE A 243 1.67 -11.65 10.98
C ILE A 243 2.64 -10.65 11.62
N TYR A 244 3.22 -9.77 10.81
CA TYR A 244 4.22 -8.83 11.31
C TYR A 244 3.62 -7.62 12.05
N ALA A 245 2.34 -7.28 11.83
CA ALA A 245 1.62 -6.36 12.69
C ALA A 245 1.41 -6.94 14.11
N ILE A 246 1.02 -8.22 14.21
CA ILE A 246 0.88 -8.92 15.49
C ILE A 246 2.22 -9.00 16.21
N GLU A 247 3.28 -9.42 15.51
CA GLU A 247 4.64 -9.52 16.08
C GLU A 247 5.12 -8.18 16.65
N LYS A 248 5.01 -7.10 15.86
CA LYS A 248 5.44 -5.77 16.30
C LYS A 248 4.55 -5.23 17.44
N ALA A 249 3.24 -5.47 17.40
CA ALA A 249 2.32 -5.08 18.49
C ALA A 249 2.71 -5.74 19.81
N HIS A 250 3.03 -7.04 19.79
CA HIS A 250 3.50 -7.76 20.98
C HIS A 250 4.85 -7.20 21.46
N ALA A 251 5.79 -6.89 20.56
CA ALA A 251 7.06 -6.28 20.91
C ALA A 251 6.89 -4.89 21.57
N LEU A 252 5.83 -4.14 21.21
CA LEU A 252 5.45 -2.86 21.81
C LEU A 252 4.58 -3.00 23.08
N GLY A 253 4.35 -4.22 23.53
CA GLY A 253 3.63 -4.51 24.78
C GLY A 253 2.11 -4.55 24.66
N ALA A 254 1.55 -4.55 23.45
CA ALA A 254 0.13 -4.81 23.23
C ALA A 254 -0.15 -6.32 23.17
N LYS A 255 -1.43 -6.71 23.26
CA LYS A 255 -1.88 -8.09 23.12
C LYS A 255 -2.85 -8.20 21.93
N CYS A 256 -2.42 -8.85 20.85
CA CYS A 256 -3.27 -9.17 19.71
C CYS A 256 -4.03 -10.46 19.99
N VAL A 257 -5.36 -10.42 19.96
CA VAL A 257 -6.22 -11.56 20.37
C VAL A 257 -6.93 -12.24 19.20
N THR A 258 -6.80 -11.71 17.98
CA THR A 258 -7.45 -12.29 16.79
C THR A 258 -6.52 -12.33 15.59
N CYS A 259 -6.76 -13.28 14.70
CA CYS A 259 -6.33 -13.28 13.31
C CYS A 259 -7.39 -13.97 12.45
N SER A 260 -7.37 -13.80 11.10
CA SER A 260 -8.38 -14.39 10.23
C SER A 260 -7.83 -14.85 8.89
N ASP A 261 -8.54 -15.74 8.21
CA ASP A 261 -8.35 -16.05 6.79
C ASP A 261 -9.70 -16.06 6.05
N SER A 262 -9.71 -16.50 4.80
CA SER A 262 -10.94 -16.49 3.98
C SER A 262 -12.01 -17.48 4.43
N CYS A 263 -11.69 -18.41 5.35
CA CYS A 263 -12.63 -19.43 5.86
C CYS A 263 -13.16 -19.08 7.24
N GLY A 264 -12.38 -18.36 8.04
CA GLY A 264 -12.78 -18.06 9.42
C GLY A 264 -11.74 -17.23 10.17
N TRP A 265 -11.91 -17.17 11.47
CA TRP A 265 -11.06 -16.39 12.36
C TRP A 265 -10.80 -17.11 13.68
N VAL A 266 -9.71 -16.74 14.30
CA VAL A 266 -9.27 -17.25 15.60
C VAL A 266 -9.41 -16.16 16.64
N TYR A 267 -9.93 -16.54 17.82
CA TYR A 267 -9.82 -15.78 19.07
C TYR A 267 -8.91 -16.54 20.04
N ASP A 268 -7.83 -15.92 20.47
CA ASP A 268 -6.94 -16.44 21.50
C ASP A 268 -6.89 -15.43 22.67
N PRO A 269 -7.53 -15.69 23.82
CA PRO A 269 -7.57 -14.77 24.95
C PRO A 269 -6.20 -14.53 25.56
N ASP A 270 -5.25 -15.45 25.38
CA ASP A 270 -3.89 -15.35 25.88
C ASP A 270 -2.98 -14.52 24.94
N GLY A 271 -3.48 -14.21 23.74
CA GLY A 271 -2.78 -13.54 22.66
C GLY A 271 -2.31 -14.51 21.57
N ILE A 272 -2.42 -14.06 20.32
CA ILE A 272 -2.02 -14.86 19.14
C ILE A 272 -0.54 -15.21 19.23
N ASP A 273 -0.23 -16.49 19.17
CA ASP A 273 1.12 -17.02 19.10
C ASP A 273 1.67 -16.84 17.69
N VAL A 274 2.68 -15.97 17.56
CA VAL A 274 3.25 -15.59 16.27
C VAL A 274 3.98 -16.76 15.62
N GLU A 275 4.69 -17.57 16.39
CA GLU A 275 5.44 -18.72 15.87
C GLU A 275 4.48 -19.80 15.36
N ALA A 276 3.40 -20.08 16.10
CA ALA A 276 2.34 -20.96 15.64
C ALA A 276 1.69 -20.44 14.35
N LEU A 277 1.44 -19.13 14.27
CA LEU A 277 0.85 -18.51 13.10
C LEU A 277 1.78 -18.59 11.87
N LYS A 278 3.08 -18.32 12.02
CA LYS A 278 4.11 -18.49 10.97
C LYS A 278 4.20 -19.94 10.53
N GLU A 279 4.25 -20.88 11.45
CA GLU A 279 4.29 -22.33 11.13
C GLU A 279 3.08 -22.73 10.26
N ILE A 280 1.88 -22.27 10.60
CA ILE A 280 0.65 -22.57 9.87
C ILE A 280 0.66 -21.95 8.48
N LYS A 281 1.01 -20.65 8.39
CA LYS A 281 0.80 -19.87 7.16
C LYS A 281 1.99 -19.85 6.22
N GLU A 282 3.21 -19.81 6.73
CA GLU A 282 4.43 -19.69 5.93
C GLU A 282 5.04 -21.07 5.63
N VAL A 283 5.05 -21.97 6.63
CA VAL A 283 5.69 -23.29 6.49
C VAL A 283 4.69 -24.31 5.94
N ARG A 284 3.61 -24.60 6.68
CA ARG A 284 2.61 -25.61 6.27
C ARG A 284 1.66 -25.14 5.19
N ARG A 285 1.43 -23.83 5.07
CA ARG A 285 0.51 -23.21 4.12
C ARG A 285 -0.91 -23.75 4.20
N VAL A 286 -1.39 -23.97 5.42
CA VAL A 286 -2.74 -24.50 5.71
C VAL A 286 -3.67 -23.43 6.29
N ARG A 287 -4.90 -23.78 6.60
CA ARG A 287 -5.92 -22.88 7.13
C ARG A 287 -5.78 -22.66 8.63
N LEU A 288 -6.33 -21.54 9.12
CA LEU A 288 -6.32 -21.18 10.54
C LEU A 288 -7.13 -22.12 11.44
N SER A 289 -8.01 -22.96 10.85
CA SER A 289 -8.68 -24.06 11.60
C SER A 289 -7.70 -25.00 12.29
N GLU A 290 -6.44 -25.06 11.85
CA GLU A 290 -5.38 -25.84 12.47
C GLU A 290 -4.77 -25.18 13.73
N TYR A 291 -5.06 -23.89 13.99
CA TYR A 291 -4.43 -23.11 15.05
C TYR A 291 -4.66 -23.69 16.45
N GLY A 292 -5.86 -24.23 16.71
CA GLY A 292 -6.20 -24.88 17.98
C GLY A 292 -5.31 -26.08 18.33
N LYS A 293 -4.60 -26.69 17.37
CA LYS A 293 -3.64 -27.76 17.62
C LYS A 293 -2.36 -27.25 18.32
N PHE A 294 -2.03 -25.98 18.14
CA PHE A 294 -0.88 -25.33 18.77
C PHE A 294 -1.29 -24.61 20.06
N ARG A 295 -2.52 -24.07 20.08
CA ARG A 295 -3.05 -23.24 21.15
C ARG A 295 -4.44 -23.75 21.58
N PRO A 296 -4.52 -24.75 22.49
CA PRO A 296 -5.77 -25.40 22.87
C PRO A 296 -6.84 -24.49 23.47
N ASN A 297 -6.43 -23.36 24.10
CA ASN A 297 -7.35 -22.38 24.70
C ASN A 297 -7.96 -21.43 23.64
N SER A 298 -7.47 -21.45 22.40
CA SER A 298 -8.00 -20.63 21.32
C SER A 298 -9.33 -21.19 20.81
N GLN A 299 -10.11 -20.30 20.20
CA GLN A 299 -11.40 -20.63 19.58
C GLN A 299 -11.34 -20.29 18.10
N TYR A 300 -11.65 -21.26 17.27
CA TYR A 300 -11.83 -21.03 15.83
C TYR A 300 -13.31 -20.86 15.50
N HIS A 301 -13.62 -19.84 14.71
CA HIS A 301 -14.96 -19.52 14.26
C HIS A 301 -14.98 -19.46 12.73
N GLU A 302 -15.98 -20.07 12.10
CA GLU A 302 -16.19 -19.98 10.66
C GLU A 302 -16.75 -18.61 10.25
N GLY A 303 -16.45 -18.18 9.04
CA GLY A 303 -16.97 -16.94 8.45
C GLY A 303 -16.37 -15.67 9.03
N ARG A 304 -17.17 -14.61 9.11
CA ARG A 304 -16.76 -13.26 9.56
C ARG A 304 -17.08 -13.09 11.05
N GLY A 305 -16.33 -12.21 11.74
CA GLY A 305 -16.63 -11.95 13.15
C GLY A 305 -15.50 -11.31 13.97
N VAL A 306 -14.33 -11.09 13.38
CA VAL A 306 -13.16 -10.50 14.06
C VAL A 306 -13.52 -9.22 14.82
N TRP A 307 -14.35 -8.37 14.24
CA TRP A 307 -14.69 -7.05 14.77
C TRP A 307 -15.73 -7.04 15.89
N SER A 308 -16.31 -8.20 16.21
CA SER A 308 -17.19 -8.36 17.37
C SER A 308 -16.42 -8.48 18.71
N VAL A 309 -15.13 -8.80 18.64
CA VAL A 309 -14.27 -8.96 19.82
C VAL A 309 -13.95 -7.60 20.42
N LYS A 310 -14.11 -7.48 21.75
CA LYS A 310 -13.76 -6.25 22.47
C LYS A 310 -12.26 -5.96 22.34
N CYS A 311 -11.91 -4.75 21.92
CA CYS A 311 -10.53 -4.31 21.78
C CYS A 311 -10.38 -2.81 22.03
N ASP A 312 -9.15 -2.38 22.21
CA ASP A 312 -8.73 -0.98 22.28
C ASP A 312 -8.38 -0.44 20.90
N VAL A 313 -7.71 -1.28 20.07
CA VAL A 313 -7.21 -0.91 18.74
C VAL A 313 -7.61 -2.00 17.75
N ALA A 314 -8.13 -1.60 16.59
CA ALA A 314 -8.47 -2.49 15.48
C ALA A 314 -7.52 -2.29 14.29
N LEU A 315 -6.95 -3.38 13.78
CA LEU A 315 -5.95 -3.40 12.70
C LEU A 315 -6.46 -4.25 11.51
N PRO A 316 -7.24 -3.67 10.58
CA PRO A 316 -7.68 -4.39 9.41
C PRO A 316 -6.50 -4.62 8.43
N CYS A 317 -6.05 -5.88 8.36
CA CYS A 317 -4.85 -6.32 7.63
C CYS A 317 -5.12 -7.40 6.57
N ALA A 318 -6.40 -7.71 6.26
CA ALA A 318 -6.74 -8.79 5.33
C ALA A 318 -7.02 -8.28 3.92
N THR A 319 -8.24 -7.83 3.66
CA THR A 319 -8.72 -7.55 2.30
C THR A 319 -9.53 -6.26 2.18
N GLN A 320 -9.78 -5.86 0.94
CA GLN A 320 -10.62 -4.72 0.62
C GLN A 320 -12.06 -4.93 1.14
N ASN A 321 -12.67 -3.86 1.68
CA ASN A 321 -14.05 -3.81 2.17
C ASN A 321 -14.38 -4.91 3.19
N GLU A 322 -13.45 -5.23 4.06
CA GLU A 322 -13.65 -6.20 5.13
C GLU A 322 -14.26 -5.62 6.42
N LEU A 323 -14.20 -4.30 6.62
CA LEU A 323 -14.77 -3.60 7.76
C LEU A 323 -15.92 -2.71 7.28
N LEU A 324 -17.15 -3.16 7.58
CA LEU A 324 -18.39 -2.53 7.16
C LEU A 324 -18.96 -1.62 8.26
N ILE A 325 -20.02 -0.91 7.95
CA ILE A 325 -20.66 0.02 8.90
C ILE A 325 -21.11 -0.67 10.21
N ASP A 326 -21.63 -1.89 10.14
CA ASP A 326 -22.09 -2.60 11.33
C ASP A 326 -20.90 -3.10 12.17
N ASP A 327 -19.79 -3.48 11.54
CA ASP A 327 -18.53 -3.77 12.22
C ASP A 327 -18.00 -2.51 12.95
N ALA A 328 -18.07 -1.35 12.30
CA ALA A 328 -17.67 -0.08 12.91
C ALA A 328 -18.52 0.28 14.14
N LYS A 329 -19.84 0.09 14.06
CA LYS A 329 -20.74 0.27 15.20
C LYS A 329 -20.39 -0.67 16.37
N ALA A 330 -20.11 -1.94 16.06
CA ALA A 330 -19.70 -2.93 17.08
C ALA A 330 -18.38 -2.52 17.75
N LEU A 331 -17.36 -2.14 16.99
CA LEU A 331 -16.07 -1.68 17.52
C LEU A 331 -16.23 -0.45 18.42
N VAL A 332 -16.99 0.55 18.02
CA VAL A 332 -17.22 1.77 18.80
C VAL A 332 -17.96 1.43 20.10
N SER A 333 -19.04 0.62 20.04
CA SER A 333 -19.79 0.22 21.24
C SER A 333 -18.96 -0.65 22.19
N ASN A 334 -18.00 -1.39 21.70
CA ASN A 334 -17.05 -2.18 22.49
C ASN A 334 -15.90 -1.35 23.08
N GLY A 335 -15.83 -0.04 22.78
CA GLY A 335 -14.84 0.87 23.33
C GLY A 335 -13.53 0.96 22.54
N CYS A 336 -13.50 0.48 21.28
CA CYS A 336 -12.37 0.66 20.39
C CYS A 336 -12.15 2.16 20.12
N PHE A 337 -10.97 2.68 20.45
CA PHE A 337 -10.65 4.09 20.30
C PHE A 337 -9.68 4.41 19.15
N ALA A 338 -9.11 3.38 18.50
CA ALA A 338 -8.21 3.58 17.37
C ALA A 338 -8.39 2.47 16.32
N VAL A 339 -8.36 2.87 15.05
CA VAL A 339 -8.38 1.98 13.88
C VAL A 339 -7.25 2.39 12.95
N ALA A 340 -6.46 1.44 12.46
CA ALA A 340 -5.38 1.72 11.51
C ALA A 340 -5.34 0.69 10.37
N GLU A 341 -5.40 1.16 9.14
CA GLU A 341 -5.56 0.34 7.94
C GLU A 341 -4.24 -0.25 7.45
N GLY A 342 -3.97 -1.53 7.77
CA GLY A 342 -2.83 -2.28 7.23
C GLY A 342 -3.04 -2.76 5.80
N ALA A 343 -4.27 -3.17 5.45
CA ALA A 343 -4.64 -3.58 4.11
C ALA A 343 -4.93 -2.39 3.17
N ASN A 344 -5.13 -2.70 1.89
CA ASN A 344 -5.58 -1.70 0.91
C ASN A 344 -7.11 -1.61 0.91
N MET A 345 -7.64 -0.44 1.27
CA MET A 345 -9.09 -0.14 1.35
C MET A 345 -9.90 -1.14 2.20
N PRO A 346 -9.47 -1.51 3.43
CA PRO A 346 -10.21 -2.50 4.20
C PRO A 346 -11.52 -1.95 4.77
N THR A 347 -11.60 -0.65 5.05
CA THR A 347 -12.75 0.01 5.68
C THR A 347 -13.60 0.71 4.62
N THR A 348 -14.91 0.51 4.67
CA THR A 348 -15.84 1.22 3.77
C THR A 348 -15.94 2.71 4.13
N LEU A 349 -16.36 3.54 3.17
CA LEU A 349 -16.43 4.99 3.35
C LEU A 349 -17.41 5.40 4.47
N ASP A 350 -18.54 4.72 4.57
CA ASP A 350 -19.55 4.94 5.62
C ASP A 350 -19.02 4.52 7.00
N ALA A 351 -18.30 3.42 7.09
CA ALA A 351 -17.61 3.00 8.31
C ALA A 351 -16.53 4.02 8.73
N THR A 352 -15.73 4.50 7.79
CA THR A 352 -14.72 5.54 8.04
C THR A 352 -15.37 6.83 8.58
N LYS A 353 -16.44 7.31 7.94
CA LYS A 353 -17.20 8.47 8.41
C LYS A 353 -17.76 8.26 9.82
N TYR A 354 -18.25 7.05 10.10
CA TYR A 354 -18.77 6.70 11.42
C TYR A 354 -17.70 6.74 12.50
N PHE A 355 -16.50 6.20 12.24
CA PHE A 355 -15.37 6.28 13.18
C PHE A 355 -15.00 7.73 13.49
N LEU A 356 -14.82 8.55 12.46
CA LEU A 356 -14.48 9.97 12.63
C LEU A 356 -15.54 10.73 13.42
N ALA A 357 -16.83 10.50 13.15
CA ALA A 357 -17.94 11.13 13.85
C ALA A 357 -18.03 10.72 15.33
N ASN A 358 -17.51 9.54 15.71
CA ASN A 358 -17.50 9.05 17.10
C ASN A 358 -16.14 9.26 17.80
N GLY A 359 -15.25 10.07 17.25
CA GLY A 359 -13.98 10.43 17.86
C GLY A 359 -12.94 9.30 17.93
N VAL A 360 -13.10 8.28 17.11
CA VAL A 360 -12.10 7.20 16.96
C VAL A 360 -10.90 7.73 16.17
N LEU A 361 -9.71 7.51 16.69
CA LEU A 361 -8.46 7.81 15.95
C LEU A 361 -8.36 6.90 14.74
N PHE A 362 -8.41 7.47 13.54
CA PHE A 362 -8.41 6.69 12.31
C PHE A 362 -7.19 6.98 11.45
N ALA A 363 -6.32 5.98 11.28
CA ALA A 363 -5.13 6.07 10.42
C ALA A 363 -5.43 5.47 9.04
N PRO A 364 -5.49 6.30 7.97
CA PRO A 364 -5.85 5.84 6.63
C PRO A 364 -4.73 5.03 5.98
N ARG A 365 -5.10 4.09 5.10
CA ARG A 365 -4.19 3.18 4.38
C ARG A 365 -2.98 3.85 3.73
N LYS A 366 -3.16 5.04 3.12
CA LYS A 366 -2.07 5.75 2.42
C LYS A 366 -0.89 6.06 3.34
N ALA A 367 -1.17 6.26 4.63
CA ALA A 367 -0.18 6.48 5.67
C ALA A 367 0.17 5.18 6.40
N ALA A 368 -0.84 4.47 6.89
CA ALA A 368 -0.67 3.33 7.80
C ALA A 368 0.09 2.16 7.15
N ASN A 369 -0.15 1.88 5.87
CA ASN A 369 0.55 0.80 5.16
C ASN A 369 1.73 1.27 4.30
N ALA A 370 2.23 2.50 4.50
CA ALA A 370 3.34 3.05 3.74
C ALA A 370 4.70 2.39 4.04
N GLY A 371 4.80 1.58 5.09
CA GLY A 371 6.05 0.91 5.47
C GLY A 371 6.66 0.07 4.34
N GLY A 372 5.82 -0.64 3.58
CA GLY A 372 6.28 -1.45 2.45
C GLY A 372 6.94 -0.62 1.34
N VAL A 373 6.36 0.51 0.95
CA VAL A 373 6.96 1.39 -0.08
C VAL A 373 8.15 2.16 0.49
N ALA A 374 8.13 2.53 1.76
CA ALA A 374 9.26 3.16 2.43
C ALA A 374 10.50 2.25 2.40
N THR A 375 10.35 0.99 2.81
CA THR A 375 11.45 0.01 2.75
C THR A 375 11.87 -0.31 1.32
N SER A 376 10.94 -0.29 0.35
CA SER A 376 11.32 -0.39 -1.07
C SER A 376 12.22 0.79 -1.51
N ALA A 377 11.97 2.00 -1.04
CA ALA A 377 12.85 3.13 -1.33
C ALA A 377 14.20 3.02 -0.61
N LEU A 378 14.22 2.45 0.60
CA LEU A 378 15.48 2.10 1.29
C LEU A 378 16.28 1.03 0.54
N GLU A 379 15.60 0.06 -0.10
CA GLU A 379 16.24 -0.91 -1.00
C GLU A 379 16.90 -0.19 -2.20
N MET A 380 16.22 0.80 -2.80
CA MET A 380 16.80 1.62 -3.87
C MET A 380 18.05 2.35 -3.39
N THR A 381 18.02 2.94 -2.19
CA THR A 381 19.18 3.61 -1.60
C THR A 381 20.36 2.65 -1.42
N GLN A 382 20.14 1.49 -0.83
CA GLN A 382 21.17 0.45 -0.66
C GLN A 382 21.76 0.01 -2.01
N ASN A 383 20.90 -0.12 -3.04
CA ASN A 383 21.37 -0.46 -4.39
C ASN A 383 22.23 0.63 -5.02
N SER A 384 21.90 1.90 -4.81
CA SER A 384 22.68 3.05 -5.31
C SER A 384 24.03 3.16 -4.60
N GLU A 385 24.06 2.89 -3.30
CA GLU A 385 25.30 2.86 -2.49
C GLU A 385 26.13 1.60 -2.75
N ARG A 386 25.52 0.54 -3.32
CA ARG A 386 26.07 -0.83 -3.46
C ARG A 386 26.43 -1.46 -2.11
N LEU A 387 25.65 -1.15 -1.09
CA LEU A 387 25.77 -1.67 0.27
C LEU A 387 24.50 -2.43 0.68
N SER A 388 24.64 -3.28 1.67
CA SER A 388 23.52 -3.92 2.36
C SER A 388 23.55 -3.45 3.81
N TRP A 389 22.41 -2.95 4.28
CA TRP A 389 22.23 -2.55 5.68
C TRP A 389 21.74 -3.73 6.52
N SER A 390 22.04 -3.71 7.82
CA SER A 390 21.50 -4.69 8.76
C SER A 390 19.98 -4.53 8.93
N PHE A 391 19.35 -5.54 9.52
CA PHE A 391 17.92 -5.48 9.84
C PHE A 391 17.60 -4.28 10.74
N GLU A 392 18.43 -4.06 11.76
CA GLU A 392 18.27 -2.98 12.73
C GLU A 392 18.41 -1.61 12.10
N GLU A 393 19.34 -1.44 11.14
CA GLU A 393 19.51 -0.18 10.40
C GLU A 393 18.28 0.13 9.54
N VAL A 394 17.74 -0.88 8.83
CA VAL A 394 16.53 -0.71 8.01
C VAL A 394 15.32 -0.43 8.89
N ASP A 395 15.14 -1.19 9.98
CA ASP A 395 14.01 -1.03 10.91
C ASP A 395 14.02 0.34 11.61
N ALA A 396 15.20 0.82 12.03
CA ALA A 396 15.36 2.14 12.62
C ALA A 396 14.99 3.27 11.62
N LYS A 397 15.43 3.17 10.37
CA LYS A 397 15.04 4.10 9.30
C LYS A 397 13.55 4.03 8.99
N LEU A 398 12.97 2.82 8.95
CA LEU A 398 11.54 2.63 8.78
C LEU A 398 10.75 3.32 9.89
N LYS A 399 11.14 3.14 11.16
CA LYS A 399 10.51 3.81 12.30
C LYS A 399 10.55 5.33 12.16
N GLN A 400 11.69 5.91 11.80
CA GLN A 400 11.83 7.35 11.56
C GLN A 400 10.93 7.85 10.42
N ILE A 401 10.84 7.11 9.33
CA ILE A 401 9.98 7.47 8.19
C ILE A 401 8.51 7.46 8.61
N MET A 402 8.06 6.43 9.33
CA MET A 402 6.67 6.32 9.77
C MET A 402 6.29 7.40 10.78
N ALA A 403 7.17 7.75 11.72
CA ALA A 403 7.00 8.90 12.61
C ALA A 403 6.90 10.21 11.82
N GLY A 404 7.78 10.41 10.83
CA GLY A 404 7.73 11.56 9.94
C GLY A 404 6.47 11.63 9.09
N ILE A 405 5.91 10.49 8.67
CA ILE A 405 4.61 10.43 7.99
C ILE A 405 3.51 10.95 8.91
N PHE A 406 3.44 10.41 10.14
CA PHE A 406 2.42 10.84 11.08
C PHE A 406 2.51 12.33 11.41
N GLN A 407 3.72 12.84 11.65
CA GLN A 407 3.94 14.26 11.94
C GLN A 407 3.41 15.16 10.79
N ARG A 408 3.74 14.84 9.54
CA ARG A 408 3.26 15.62 8.37
C ARG A 408 1.74 15.62 8.25
N ILE A 409 1.10 14.48 8.53
CA ILE A 409 -0.36 14.33 8.48
C ILE A 409 -1.03 15.15 9.57
N ASP A 410 -0.53 15.07 10.80
CA ASP A 410 -1.07 15.80 11.95
C ASP A 410 -0.90 17.32 11.78
N ASP A 411 0.27 17.76 11.28
CA ASP A 411 0.54 19.18 11.00
C ASP A 411 -0.37 19.71 9.89
N ALA A 412 -0.59 18.94 8.83
CA ALA A 412 -1.50 19.31 7.76
C ALA A 412 -2.95 19.39 8.27
N ALA A 413 -3.41 18.41 9.03
CA ALA A 413 -4.76 18.42 9.61
C ALA A 413 -4.98 19.64 10.50
N LYS A 414 -4.00 20.03 11.32
CA LYS A 414 -4.06 21.22 12.17
C LYS A 414 -4.07 22.52 11.36
N ARG A 415 -3.19 22.65 10.36
CA ARG A 415 -3.06 23.83 9.51
C ARG A 415 -4.36 24.18 8.78
N TYR A 416 -5.09 23.16 8.35
CA TYR A 416 -6.34 23.33 7.63
C TYR A 416 -7.59 23.15 8.51
N SER A 417 -7.45 23.34 9.82
CA SER A 417 -8.56 23.40 10.80
C SER A 417 -9.41 22.13 10.90
N VAL A 418 -8.79 20.96 10.66
CA VAL A 418 -9.43 19.64 10.80
C VAL A 418 -8.61 18.73 11.73
N PRO A 419 -8.26 19.18 12.95
CA PRO A 419 -7.39 18.41 13.85
C PRO A 419 -8.00 17.04 14.15
N GLY A 420 -7.14 16.00 14.11
CA GLY A 420 -7.57 14.60 14.32
C GLY A 420 -8.18 13.93 13.10
N ASN A 421 -8.48 14.64 12.02
CA ASN A 421 -8.90 14.02 10.77
C ASN A 421 -7.67 13.68 9.91
N TYR A 422 -7.08 12.54 10.20
CA TYR A 422 -5.87 12.08 9.50
C TYR A 422 -6.12 11.62 8.07
N VAL A 423 -7.38 11.37 7.68
CA VAL A 423 -7.74 11.07 6.28
C VAL A 423 -7.52 12.31 5.41
N ILE A 424 -8.07 13.44 5.84
CA ILE A 424 -7.87 14.73 5.14
C ILE A 424 -6.40 15.15 5.24
N GLY A 425 -5.82 15.07 6.45
CA GLY A 425 -4.41 15.40 6.66
C GLY A 425 -3.44 14.64 5.75
N ALA A 426 -3.67 13.35 5.52
CA ALA A 426 -2.84 12.54 4.64
C ALA A 426 -2.94 12.99 3.16
N ASN A 427 -4.15 13.28 2.68
CA ASN A 427 -4.33 13.77 1.31
C ASN A 427 -3.68 15.14 1.11
N ILE A 428 -3.86 16.05 2.06
CA ILE A 428 -3.27 17.42 2.01
C ILE A 428 -1.73 17.34 2.05
N ALA A 429 -1.17 16.64 3.03
CA ALA A 429 0.30 16.55 3.18
C ALA A 429 0.95 15.91 1.94
N GLY A 430 0.32 14.88 1.37
CA GLY A 430 0.78 14.27 0.13
C GLY A 430 0.72 15.22 -1.06
N PHE A 431 -0.40 15.94 -1.20
CA PHE A 431 -0.62 16.90 -2.27
C PHE A 431 0.35 18.09 -2.20
N GLU A 432 0.51 18.74 -1.04
CA GLU A 432 1.34 19.93 -0.89
C GLU A 432 2.79 19.70 -1.38
N LYS A 433 3.37 18.55 -1.06
CA LYS A 433 4.74 18.21 -1.49
C LYS A 433 4.83 18.10 -3.02
N VAL A 434 3.87 17.41 -3.64
CA VAL A 434 3.84 17.23 -5.10
C VAL A 434 3.56 18.55 -5.80
N ALA A 435 2.55 19.30 -5.35
CA ALA A 435 2.18 20.59 -5.91
C ALA A 435 3.36 21.59 -5.84
N SER A 436 4.05 21.67 -4.70
CA SER A 436 5.24 22.50 -4.54
C SER A 436 6.36 22.13 -5.52
N ALA A 437 6.61 20.83 -5.72
CA ALA A 437 7.61 20.35 -6.67
C ALA A 437 7.21 20.67 -8.12
N MET A 438 5.95 20.45 -8.50
CA MET A 438 5.42 20.76 -9.84
C MET A 438 5.51 22.25 -10.16
N LEU A 439 5.20 23.12 -9.20
CA LEU A 439 5.29 24.56 -9.36
C LEU A 439 6.75 25.03 -9.48
N ALA A 440 7.64 24.50 -8.65
CA ALA A 440 9.04 24.87 -8.65
C ALA A 440 9.81 24.44 -9.91
N GLN A 441 9.44 23.32 -10.51
CA GLN A 441 10.05 22.79 -11.72
C GLN A 441 9.46 23.38 -13.02
N GLY A 442 8.33 24.06 -12.93
CA GLY A 442 7.69 24.71 -14.07
C GLY A 442 6.96 23.72 -15.01
N ILE A 443 6.91 24.08 -16.29
CA ILE A 443 6.25 23.29 -17.35
C ILE A 443 7.34 22.63 -18.19
N TRP A 444 7.35 21.29 -18.24
CA TRP A 444 8.32 20.48 -19.01
C TRP A 444 7.66 19.26 -19.63
#